data_99b0b46132f643ce74dad1ca69ef90e8
#
_entry.id   99b0b46132f643ce74dad1ca69ef90e8
#
_cell.length_a   1.000
_cell.length_b   1.000
_cell.length_c   1.000
_cell.angle_alpha   90.00
_cell.angle_beta   90.00
_cell.angle_gamma   90.00
#
_symmetry.space_group_name_H-M   'P 1'
#
loop_
_entity.id
_entity.type
_entity.pdbx_description
1 polymer ?
#
loop_
_entity_poly.entity_id
_entity_poly.type
_entity_poly.pdbx_seq_one_letter_code
_entity_poly.pdbx_strand_id
1 'polypeptide(L)'
;MDILRHNHAQVYQRLAFMRDDQQDPATYGDWYLQVRNPITVEGLVQLTMGAPLFMYNGGLLMARLRYFDPQRRRPGLPLDVAALVESLADERAVLHLVNLHPTEEREVLVQAGAFGEHSFTRVAYQQRRPLSAEEAGAGHSHATQYQQNVQGQLEDKTVAVQDRHFTVCLQPGSAIRLDLGMERFVNKPSYALPWS
;
A
#
# COMPACT_ATOMS: atom_id res chain seq x y z
N MET A 1 14.52 0.35 0.53
CA MET A 1 15.07 -0.98 0.93
C MET A 1 15.67 -0.96 2.34
N ASP A 2 16.28 0.13 2.77
CA ASP A 2 17.01 0.18 4.06
C ASP A 2 16.09 0.08 5.29
N ILE A 3 14.88 0.64 5.22
CA ILE A 3 13.86 0.52 6.30
C ILE A 3 13.52 -0.94 6.58
N LEU A 4 13.26 -1.75 5.54
CA LEU A 4 12.93 -3.17 5.71
C LEU A 4 14.12 -3.98 6.23
N ARG A 5 15.33 -3.70 5.74
CA ARG A 5 16.55 -4.33 6.25
C ARG A 5 16.79 -4.00 7.71
N HIS A 6 16.57 -2.75 8.09
CA HIS A 6 16.70 -2.31 9.48
C HIS A 6 15.68 -3.01 10.39
N ASN A 7 14.41 -3.05 10.01
CA ASN A 7 13.37 -3.76 10.76
C ASN A 7 13.69 -5.25 10.90
N HIS A 8 14.14 -5.89 9.83
CA HIS A 8 14.52 -7.28 9.85
C HIS A 8 15.71 -7.53 10.80
N ALA A 9 16.74 -6.68 10.75
CA ALA A 9 17.86 -6.75 11.68
C ALA A 9 17.43 -6.57 13.15
N GLN A 10 16.50 -5.65 13.42
CA GLN A 10 15.94 -5.46 14.76
C GLN A 10 15.20 -6.70 15.28
N VAL A 11 14.41 -7.38 14.43
CA VAL A 11 13.73 -8.62 14.81
C VAL A 11 14.75 -9.67 15.25
N TYR A 12 15.80 -9.91 14.46
CA TYR A 12 16.83 -10.88 14.81
C TYR A 12 17.59 -10.52 16.08
N GLN A 13 17.94 -9.27 16.25
CA GLN A 13 18.64 -8.79 17.44
C GLN A 13 17.80 -8.99 18.71
N ARG A 14 16.50 -8.67 18.64
CA ARG A 14 15.57 -8.84 19.77
C ARG A 14 15.29 -10.30 20.08
N LEU A 15 15.17 -11.16 19.06
CA LEU A 15 15.04 -12.60 19.22
C LEU A 15 16.30 -13.22 19.85
N ALA A 16 17.50 -12.80 19.43
CA ALA A 16 18.75 -13.25 20.03
C ALA A 16 18.80 -12.86 21.52
N PHE A 17 18.47 -11.60 21.84
CA PHE A 17 18.38 -11.15 23.22
C PHE A 17 17.40 -12.00 24.04
N MET A 18 16.19 -12.29 23.53
CA MET A 18 15.20 -13.10 24.24
C MET A 18 15.67 -14.54 24.50
N ARG A 19 16.48 -15.12 23.62
CA ARG A 19 17.06 -16.45 23.78
C ARG A 19 18.13 -16.49 24.90
N ASP A 20 18.91 -15.41 25.01
CA ASP A 20 20.03 -15.29 25.91
C ASP A 20 19.63 -14.72 27.28
N ASP A 21 18.42 -14.18 27.40
CA ASP A 21 17.90 -13.56 28.61
C ASP A 21 17.58 -14.63 29.66
N GLN A 22 18.25 -14.51 30.81
CA GLN A 22 18.09 -15.41 31.97
C GLN A 22 17.27 -14.76 33.10
N GLN A 23 16.77 -13.54 32.90
CA GLN A 23 15.96 -12.84 33.90
C GLN A 23 14.59 -13.51 34.05
N ASP A 24 14.12 -13.63 35.29
CA ASP A 24 12.75 -14.09 35.56
C ASP A 24 11.72 -13.15 34.95
N PRO A 25 10.87 -13.65 34.04
CA PRO A 25 9.84 -12.81 33.38
C PRO A 25 8.91 -12.10 34.36
N ALA A 26 8.68 -12.65 35.55
CA ALA A 26 7.87 -12.01 36.59
C ALA A 26 8.46 -10.70 37.12
N THR A 27 9.76 -10.47 36.90
CA THR A 27 10.47 -9.26 37.30
C THR A 27 10.62 -8.20 36.24
N TYR A 28 10.07 -8.44 35.03
CA TYR A 28 10.16 -7.49 33.95
C TYR A 28 9.35 -6.23 34.25
N GLY A 29 9.97 -5.05 34.02
CA GLY A 29 9.27 -3.78 34.07
C GLY A 29 8.56 -3.51 32.73
N ASP A 30 7.60 -2.58 32.73
CA ASP A 30 6.78 -2.21 31.54
C ASP A 30 7.63 -1.83 30.32
N TRP A 31 8.79 -1.21 30.55
CA TRP A 31 9.73 -0.83 29.50
C TRP A 31 10.32 -2.02 28.72
N TYR A 32 10.34 -3.22 29.33
CA TYR A 32 10.92 -4.41 28.71
C TYR A 32 10.22 -4.76 27.40
N LEU A 33 8.89 -4.76 27.37
CA LEU A 33 8.11 -5.05 26.19
C LEU A 33 8.32 -4.01 25.09
N GLN A 34 8.50 -2.75 25.43
CA GLN A 34 8.73 -1.68 24.47
C GLN A 34 10.08 -1.82 23.75
N VAL A 35 11.12 -2.21 24.47
CA VAL A 35 12.49 -2.27 23.95
C VAL A 35 12.84 -3.64 23.37
N ARG A 36 12.25 -4.71 23.92
CA ARG A 36 12.63 -6.10 23.63
C ARG A 36 11.62 -6.87 22.76
N ASN A 37 10.44 -6.33 22.55
CA ASN A 37 9.44 -6.97 21.71
C ASN A 37 9.99 -7.19 20.29
N PRO A 38 10.09 -8.46 19.79
CA PRO A 38 10.57 -8.74 18.45
C PRO A 38 9.56 -8.36 17.36
N ILE A 39 8.28 -8.19 17.73
CA ILE A 39 7.24 -7.78 16.80
C ILE A 39 7.37 -6.28 16.56
N THR A 40 7.94 -5.91 15.41
CA THR A 40 8.06 -4.51 14.97
C THR A 40 7.35 -4.35 13.63
N VAL A 41 6.41 -3.42 13.57
CA VAL A 41 5.59 -3.13 12.38
C VAL A 41 5.75 -1.70 11.88
N GLU A 42 6.50 -0.87 12.60
CA GLU A 42 6.62 0.56 12.33
C GLU A 42 7.07 0.85 10.89
N GLY A 43 8.12 0.17 10.43
CA GLY A 43 8.62 0.36 9.06
C GLY A 43 7.66 -0.16 8.01
N LEU A 44 6.91 -1.24 8.27
CA LEU A 44 5.88 -1.73 7.36
C LEU A 44 4.75 -0.72 7.24
N VAL A 45 4.27 -0.17 8.35
CA VAL A 45 3.19 0.81 8.33
C VAL A 45 3.63 2.14 7.72
N GLN A 46 4.86 2.57 7.99
CA GLN A 46 5.45 3.73 7.32
C GLN A 46 5.45 3.55 5.80
N LEU A 47 5.92 2.42 5.32
CA LEU A 47 6.02 2.14 3.89
C LEU A 47 4.67 1.89 3.22
N THR A 48 3.74 1.21 3.89
CA THR A 48 2.47 0.82 3.26
C THR A 48 1.37 1.85 3.45
N MET A 49 1.35 2.60 4.53
CA MET A 49 0.27 3.53 4.87
C MET A 49 0.70 5.00 4.86
N GLY A 50 1.99 5.28 4.69
CA GLY A 50 2.51 6.65 4.80
C GLY A 50 2.35 7.22 6.21
N ALA A 51 2.51 6.40 7.24
CA ALA A 51 2.47 6.81 8.62
C ALA A 51 3.86 7.23 9.13
N PRO A 52 3.95 8.07 10.18
CA PRO A 52 5.22 8.31 10.87
C PRO A 52 5.70 7.05 11.60
N LEU A 53 6.99 7.04 11.95
CA LEU A 53 7.65 5.88 12.58
C LEU A 53 7.03 5.48 13.93
N PHE A 54 6.60 6.45 14.74
CA PHE A 54 6.11 6.21 16.11
C PHE A 54 4.59 5.97 16.15
N MET A 55 4.16 4.76 15.81
CA MET A 55 2.75 4.41 15.75
C MET A 55 2.05 4.35 17.11
N TYR A 56 2.70 3.79 18.13
CA TYR A 56 2.12 3.66 19.46
C TYR A 56 1.97 5.00 20.21
N ASN A 57 2.60 6.06 19.73
CA ASN A 57 2.43 7.42 20.23
C ASN A 57 1.42 8.25 19.40
N GLY A 58 0.40 7.59 18.83
CA GLY A 58 -0.60 8.27 18.00
C GLY A 58 -0.24 8.38 16.52
N GLY A 59 0.86 7.75 16.08
CA GLY A 59 1.31 7.81 14.70
C GLY A 59 0.32 7.24 13.68
N LEU A 60 -0.53 6.27 14.08
CA LEU A 60 -1.58 5.74 13.20
C LEU A 60 -2.58 6.81 12.78
N LEU A 61 -2.90 7.78 13.65
CA LEU A 61 -3.77 8.93 13.34
C LEU A 61 -3.20 9.82 12.22
N MET A 62 -1.91 9.70 11.96
CA MET A 62 -1.22 10.43 10.89
C MET A 62 -1.01 9.60 9.63
N ALA A 63 -1.50 8.36 9.59
CA ALA A 63 -1.41 7.52 8.40
C ALA A 63 -2.18 8.14 7.24
N ARG A 64 -1.55 8.23 6.08
CA ARG A 64 -2.12 8.86 4.90
C ARG A 64 -3.14 7.97 4.20
N LEU A 65 -2.91 6.67 4.20
CA LEU A 65 -3.72 5.66 3.51
C LEU A 65 -4.04 4.50 4.46
N ARG A 66 -5.20 3.90 4.26
CA ARG A 66 -5.62 2.65 4.88
C ARG A 66 -6.23 1.73 3.82
N TYR A 67 -6.14 0.43 4.03
CA TYR A 67 -6.62 -0.58 3.08
C TYR A 67 -7.67 -1.48 3.70
N PHE A 68 -8.53 -2.00 2.82
CA PHE A 68 -9.52 -3.01 3.19
C PHE A 68 -9.58 -4.07 2.08
N ASP A 69 -9.84 -5.30 2.51
CA ASP A 69 -10.14 -6.45 1.67
C ASP A 69 -11.66 -6.54 1.52
N PRO A 70 -12.25 -6.10 0.39
CA PRO A 70 -13.70 -6.09 0.23
C PRO A 70 -14.28 -7.48 0.11
N GLN A 71 -13.53 -8.44 -0.46
CA GLN A 71 -13.98 -9.82 -0.64
C GLN A 71 -14.15 -10.53 0.69
N ARG A 72 -13.22 -10.32 1.62
CA ARG A 72 -13.26 -10.91 2.98
C ARG A 72 -13.88 -9.99 4.01
N ARG A 73 -14.30 -8.80 3.62
CA ARG A 73 -14.90 -7.77 4.49
C ARG A 73 -14.08 -7.54 5.76
N ARG A 74 -12.76 -7.29 5.60
CA ARG A 74 -11.83 -7.09 6.71
C ARG A 74 -10.88 -5.92 6.47
N PRO A 75 -10.36 -5.26 7.53
CA PRO A 75 -9.26 -4.32 7.40
C PRO A 75 -7.97 -5.00 6.95
N GLY A 76 -7.13 -4.23 6.26
CA GLY A 76 -5.83 -4.64 5.75
C GLY A 76 -5.85 -5.00 4.28
N LEU A 77 -4.66 -5.21 3.73
CA LEU A 77 -4.50 -5.62 2.33
C LEU A 77 -5.09 -7.03 2.10
N PRO A 78 -5.66 -7.29 0.91
CA PRO A 78 -5.97 -8.64 0.47
C PRO A 78 -4.73 -9.54 0.49
N LEU A 79 -4.95 -10.84 0.55
CA LEU A 79 -3.87 -11.81 0.42
C LEU A 79 -3.15 -11.60 -0.93
N ASP A 80 -1.86 -11.81 -0.95
CA ASP A 80 -0.99 -11.64 -2.13
C ASP A 80 -0.95 -10.22 -2.72
N VAL A 81 -1.44 -9.22 -1.99
CA VAL A 81 -1.28 -7.80 -2.38
C VAL A 81 -0.22 -7.12 -1.52
N ALA A 82 0.70 -6.46 -2.19
CA ALA A 82 1.68 -5.58 -1.55
C ALA A 82 1.38 -4.11 -1.87
N ALA A 83 1.68 -3.22 -0.93
CA ALA A 83 1.55 -1.78 -1.08
C ALA A 83 2.83 -1.06 -0.68
N LEU A 84 3.15 0.02 -1.41
CA LEU A 84 4.26 0.92 -1.08
C LEU A 84 3.84 2.36 -1.32
N VAL A 85 3.90 3.18 -0.29
CA VAL A 85 3.81 4.63 -0.41
C VAL A 85 5.19 5.16 -0.79
N GLU A 86 5.34 5.54 -2.05
CA GLU A 86 6.61 6.03 -2.63
C GLU A 86 6.94 7.43 -2.13
N SER A 87 5.95 8.31 -2.10
CA SER A 87 6.13 9.69 -1.66
C SER A 87 4.87 10.28 -1.07
N LEU A 88 5.07 11.28 -0.20
CA LEU A 88 4.02 12.06 0.46
C LEU A 88 4.29 13.54 0.27
N ALA A 89 3.22 14.30 0.03
CA ALA A 89 3.18 15.75 0.10
C ALA A 89 1.89 16.18 0.83
N ASP A 90 1.66 17.46 1.01
CA ASP A 90 0.51 17.95 1.76
C ASP A 90 -0.82 17.46 1.20
N GLU A 91 -1.02 17.58 -0.11
CA GLU A 91 -2.24 17.22 -0.82
C GLU A 91 -2.04 16.08 -1.84
N ARG A 92 -0.99 15.28 -1.66
CA ARG A 92 -0.63 14.24 -2.61
C ARG A 92 0.02 13.05 -1.93
N ALA A 93 -0.28 11.85 -2.43
CA ALA A 93 0.46 10.63 -2.14
C ALA A 93 0.72 9.85 -3.44
N VAL A 94 1.85 9.17 -3.53
CA VAL A 94 2.12 8.23 -4.61
C VAL A 94 2.13 6.82 -4.03
N LEU A 95 1.26 5.96 -4.56
CA LEU A 95 1.03 4.61 -4.09
C LEU A 95 1.35 3.59 -5.19
N HIS A 96 2.14 2.59 -4.86
CA HIS A 96 2.28 1.37 -5.66
C HIS A 96 1.47 0.25 -5.04
N LEU A 97 0.71 -0.46 -5.87
CA LEU A 97 0.03 -1.70 -5.50
C LEU A 97 0.50 -2.81 -6.43
N VAL A 98 0.70 -4.00 -5.89
CA VAL A 98 1.15 -5.18 -6.63
C VAL A 98 0.29 -6.37 -6.24
N ASN A 99 -0.29 -7.05 -7.21
CA ASN A 99 -0.91 -8.35 -7.03
C ASN A 99 0.11 -9.44 -7.36
N LEU A 100 0.53 -10.18 -6.35
CA LEU A 100 1.50 -11.28 -6.47
C LEU A 100 0.85 -12.61 -6.86
N HIS A 101 -0.49 -12.68 -6.86
CA HIS A 101 -1.20 -13.91 -7.24
C HIS A 101 -1.07 -14.16 -8.74
N PRO A 102 -0.68 -15.37 -9.18
CA PRO A 102 -0.37 -15.62 -10.59
C PRO A 102 -1.61 -15.71 -11.49
N THR A 103 -2.78 -16.03 -10.95
CA THR A 103 -3.99 -16.34 -11.74
C THR A 103 -5.26 -15.65 -11.26
N GLU A 104 -5.26 -15.07 -10.06
CA GLU A 104 -6.45 -14.44 -9.49
C GLU A 104 -6.33 -12.93 -9.41
N GLU A 105 -7.40 -12.27 -9.74
CA GLU A 105 -7.62 -10.84 -9.57
C GLU A 105 -7.78 -10.50 -8.08
N ARG A 106 -7.38 -9.31 -7.68
CA ARG A 106 -7.54 -8.80 -6.32
C ARG A 106 -8.16 -7.42 -6.33
N GLU A 107 -9.18 -7.23 -5.52
CA GLU A 107 -9.75 -5.92 -5.25
C GLU A 107 -9.19 -5.35 -3.95
N VAL A 108 -8.77 -4.09 -4.00
CA VAL A 108 -8.29 -3.33 -2.84
C VAL A 108 -9.12 -2.08 -2.69
N LEU A 109 -9.78 -1.92 -1.57
CA LEU A 109 -10.39 -0.65 -1.22
C LEU A 109 -9.36 0.19 -0.47
N VAL A 110 -9.09 1.38 -0.99
CA VAL A 110 -8.13 2.34 -0.43
C VAL A 110 -8.92 3.48 0.22
N GLN A 111 -8.58 3.80 1.47
CA GLN A 111 -9.18 4.88 2.24
C GLN A 111 -8.18 6.03 2.43
N ALA A 112 -8.65 7.24 2.34
CA ALA A 112 -7.93 8.48 2.61
C ALA A 112 -7.89 8.76 4.13
N GLY A 113 -6.71 8.56 4.73
CA GLY A 113 -6.52 8.67 6.18
C GLY A 113 -6.83 7.39 6.95
N ALA A 114 -6.37 7.32 8.20
CA ALA A 114 -6.58 6.15 9.06
C ALA A 114 -8.06 5.92 9.40
N PHE A 115 -8.83 6.99 9.48
CA PHE A 115 -10.24 6.99 9.89
C PHE A 115 -11.16 7.67 8.85
N GLY A 116 -10.71 7.78 7.59
CA GLY A 116 -11.47 8.40 6.51
C GLY A 116 -11.63 9.91 6.68
N GLU A 117 -10.74 10.57 7.42
CA GLU A 117 -10.73 11.99 7.70
C GLU A 117 -10.31 12.85 6.50
N HIS A 118 -9.75 12.23 5.47
CA HIS A 118 -9.36 12.89 4.21
C HIS A 118 -10.30 12.49 3.08
N SER A 119 -10.20 13.15 1.93
CA SER A 119 -10.85 12.77 0.68
C SER A 119 -9.85 12.71 -0.46
N PHE A 120 -10.02 11.77 -1.37
CA PHE A 120 -9.34 11.79 -2.65
C PHE A 120 -10.04 12.77 -3.59
N THR A 121 -9.29 13.60 -4.29
CA THR A 121 -9.81 14.49 -5.33
C THR A 121 -9.67 13.87 -6.71
N ARG A 122 -8.57 13.16 -6.94
CA ARG A 122 -8.26 12.47 -8.20
C ARG A 122 -7.34 11.28 -7.99
N VAL A 123 -7.40 10.37 -8.93
CA VAL A 123 -6.44 9.25 -9.09
C VAL A 123 -5.90 9.30 -10.52
N ALA A 124 -4.59 9.48 -10.67
CA ALA A 124 -3.93 9.44 -11.97
C ALA A 124 -3.01 8.20 -12.04
N TYR A 125 -3.01 7.51 -13.16
CA TYR A 125 -2.26 6.28 -13.39
C TYR A 125 -1.99 6.05 -14.87
N GLN A 126 -1.09 5.14 -15.17
CA GLN A 126 -0.85 4.67 -16.53
C GLN A 126 -1.53 3.33 -16.74
N GLN A 127 -2.27 3.23 -17.81
CA GLN A 127 -2.92 2.00 -18.25
C GLN A 127 -2.35 1.56 -19.59
N ARG A 128 -2.16 0.27 -19.79
CA ARG A 128 -1.85 -0.25 -21.13
C ARG A 128 -3.09 -0.19 -21.99
N ARG A 129 -2.99 0.47 -23.12
CA ARG A 129 -4.03 0.49 -24.14
C ARG A 129 -3.87 -0.73 -25.03
N PRO A 130 -4.93 -1.49 -25.30
CA PRO A 130 -4.92 -2.48 -26.37
C PRO A 130 -4.56 -1.79 -27.70
N LEU A 131 -3.72 -2.43 -28.51
CA LEU A 131 -3.44 -1.94 -29.85
C LEU A 131 -4.72 -2.02 -30.69
N SER A 132 -4.99 -0.99 -31.50
CA SER A 132 -6.03 -1.08 -32.54
C SER A 132 -5.65 -2.13 -33.57
N ALA A 133 -6.63 -2.63 -34.32
CA ALA A 133 -6.37 -3.60 -35.40
C ALA A 133 -5.39 -3.04 -36.47
N GLU A 134 -5.41 -1.74 -36.71
CA GLU A 134 -4.50 -1.07 -37.61
C GLU A 134 -3.09 -0.99 -37.09
N GLU A 135 -2.92 -0.66 -35.79
CA GLU A 135 -1.62 -0.63 -35.12
C GLU A 135 -1.02 -2.03 -34.98
N ALA A 136 -1.83 -3.05 -34.70
CA ALA A 136 -1.40 -4.44 -34.67
C ALA A 136 -0.95 -4.97 -36.04
N GLY A 137 -1.54 -4.45 -37.12
CA GLY A 137 -1.22 -4.81 -38.51
C GLY A 137 -0.06 -4.04 -39.13
N ALA A 138 0.36 -2.92 -38.54
CA ALA A 138 1.37 -2.03 -39.10
C ALA A 138 2.83 -2.49 -38.89
N GLY A 139 3.07 -3.56 -38.16
CA GLY A 139 4.42 -4.09 -37.88
C GLY A 139 4.97 -4.85 -39.10
N HIS A 140 6.04 -4.34 -39.69
CA HIS A 140 6.67 -4.93 -40.88
C HIS A 140 7.67 -6.10 -40.57
N SER A 141 7.90 -6.42 -39.30
CA SER A 141 8.73 -7.57 -38.92
C SER A 141 8.21 -8.23 -37.64
N HIS A 142 8.44 -9.53 -37.50
CA HIS A 142 8.08 -10.26 -36.28
C HIS A 142 8.70 -9.65 -35.01
N ALA A 143 9.92 -9.14 -35.07
CA ALA A 143 10.58 -8.50 -33.92
C ALA A 143 9.89 -7.18 -33.53
N THR A 144 9.49 -6.37 -34.50
CA THR A 144 8.77 -5.12 -34.24
C THR A 144 7.37 -5.37 -33.71
N GLN A 145 6.65 -6.36 -34.25
CA GLN A 145 5.33 -6.77 -33.75
C GLN A 145 5.43 -7.31 -32.32
N TYR A 146 6.44 -8.10 -32.02
CA TYR A 146 6.68 -8.64 -30.68
C TYR A 146 6.94 -7.51 -29.69
N GLN A 147 7.82 -6.57 -30.01
CA GLN A 147 8.12 -5.41 -29.15
C GLN A 147 6.88 -4.53 -28.93
N GLN A 148 6.10 -4.25 -29.94
CA GLN A 148 4.87 -3.46 -29.85
C GLN A 148 3.82 -4.18 -28.99
N ASN A 149 3.66 -5.50 -29.16
CA ASN A 149 2.71 -6.30 -28.36
C ASN A 149 3.13 -6.44 -26.91
N VAL A 150 4.43 -6.53 -26.62
CA VAL A 150 4.96 -6.67 -25.26
C VAL A 150 5.01 -5.33 -24.53
N GLN A 151 5.43 -4.26 -25.22
CA GLN A 151 5.56 -2.95 -24.59
C GLN A 151 4.20 -2.26 -24.45
N GLY A 152 3.23 -2.49 -25.38
CA GLY A 152 1.95 -1.83 -25.44
C GLY A 152 2.08 -0.30 -25.39
N GLN A 153 1.09 0.44 -25.81
CA GLN A 153 1.07 1.89 -25.58
C GLN A 153 0.54 2.18 -24.18
N LEU A 154 1.32 2.91 -23.39
CA LEU A 154 0.89 3.42 -22.09
C LEU A 154 0.06 4.69 -22.34
N GLU A 155 -1.10 4.74 -21.76
CA GLU A 155 -2.00 5.89 -21.78
C GLU A 155 -2.16 6.42 -20.37
N ASP A 156 -1.99 7.73 -20.20
CA ASP A 156 -2.23 8.40 -18.93
C ASP A 156 -3.74 8.53 -18.70
N LYS A 157 -4.21 8.06 -17.56
CA LYS A 157 -5.59 8.17 -17.11
C LYS A 157 -5.67 9.02 -15.86
N THR A 158 -6.69 9.83 -15.78
CA THR A 158 -7.02 10.58 -14.56
C THR A 158 -8.52 10.46 -14.31
N VAL A 159 -8.87 10.05 -13.10
CA VAL A 159 -10.24 9.88 -12.64
C VAL A 159 -10.47 10.82 -11.46
N ALA A 160 -11.53 11.64 -11.54
CA ALA A 160 -12.01 12.40 -10.39
C ALA A 160 -12.73 11.45 -9.42
N VAL A 161 -12.38 11.52 -8.13
CA VAL A 161 -12.93 10.59 -7.12
C VAL A 161 -13.92 11.29 -6.19
N GLN A 162 -13.55 12.41 -5.57
CA GLN A 162 -14.38 13.19 -4.64
C GLN A 162 -15.01 12.32 -3.51
N ASP A 163 -14.24 11.37 -2.97
CA ASP A 163 -14.68 10.44 -1.93
C ASP A 163 -13.49 10.10 -1.02
N ARG A 164 -13.81 9.61 0.18
CA ARG A 164 -12.82 9.06 1.11
C ARG A 164 -12.31 7.68 0.73
N HIS A 165 -12.94 7.02 -0.24
CA HIS A 165 -12.61 5.67 -0.68
C HIS A 165 -12.56 5.59 -2.22
N PHE A 166 -11.73 4.70 -2.73
CA PHE A 166 -11.84 4.16 -4.07
C PHE A 166 -11.38 2.69 -4.10
N THR A 167 -11.86 1.95 -5.08
CA THR A 167 -11.48 0.54 -5.27
C THR A 167 -10.56 0.40 -6.48
N VAL A 168 -9.53 -0.40 -6.31
CA VAL A 168 -8.61 -0.81 -7.39
C VAL A 168 -8.77 -2.30 -7.64
N CYS A 169 -9.00 -2.67 -8.88
CA CYS A 169 -8.98 -4.06 -9.35
C CYS A 169 -7.62 -4.34 -9.97
N LEU A 170 -6.86 -5.24 -9.35
CA LEU A 170 -5.52 -5.62 -9.77
C LEU A 170 -5.55 -6.95 -10.51
N GLN A 171 -5.17 -6.94 -11.77
CA GLN A 171 -5.06 -8.16 -12.57
C GLN A 171 -3.96 -9.09 -12.00
N PRO A 172 -4.02 -10.40 -12.26
CA PRO A 172 -2.99 -11.34 -11.82
C PRO A 172 -1.58 -10.91 -12.21
N GLY A 173 -0.63 -11.01 -11.28
CA GLY A 173 0.78 -10.69 -11.52
C GLY A 173 1.04 -9.24 -11.96
N SER A 174 0.10 -8.31 -11.72
CA SER A 174 0.22 -6.92 -12.18
C SER A 174 0.65 -5.96 -11.06
N ALA A 175 1.24 -4.85 -11.48
CA ALA A 175 1.57 -3.72 -10.62
C ALA A 175 0.99 -2.43 -11.19
N ILE A 176 0.55 -1.53 -10.31
CA ILE A 176 0.07 -0.20 -10.69
C ILE A 176 0.69 0.86 -9.79
N ARG A 177 1.04 1.99 -10.40
CA ARG A 177 1.47 3.20 -9.71
C ARG A 177 0.36 4.24 -9.80
N LEU A 178 -0.10 4.71 -8.65
CA LEU A 178 -1.20 5.65 -8.51
C LEU A 178 -0.69 6.98 -7.97
N ASP A 179 -1.00 8.07 -8.63
CA ASP A 179 -0.78 9.43 -8.15
C ASP A 179 -2.12 9.95 -7.59
N LEU A 180 -2.16 10.11 -6.27
CA LEU A 180 -3.38 10.41 -5.53
C LEU A 180 -3.39 11.88 -5.13
N GLY A 181 -4.32 12.66 -5.69
CA GLY A 181 -4.67 13.98 -5.18
C GLY A 181 -5.59 13.84 -3.97
N MET A 182 -5.38 14.68 -2.95
CA MET A 182 -6.09 14.56 -1.67
C MET A 182 -6.44 15.95 -1.10
N GLU A 183 -7.58 16.01 -0.41
CA GLU A 183 -7.91 17.05 0.56
C GLU A 183 -7.86 16.47 1.96
N ARG A 184 -7.21 17.21 2.87
CA ARG A 184 -6.96 16.70 4.24
C ARG A 184 -7.95 17.28 5.24
N PHE A 185 -8.41 16.42 6.17
CA PHE A 185 -9.26 16.77 7.30
C PHE A 185 -10.60 17.42 6.91
N VAL A 186 -11.16 17.00 5.80
CA VAL A 186 -12.45 17.47 5.27
C VAL A 186 -13.64 16.64 5.75
N ASN A 187 -13.37 15.44 6.28
CA ASN A 187 -14.40 14.55 6.81
C ASN A 187 -14.25 14.37 8.32
N LYS A 188 -15.37 14.09 8.98
CA LYS A 188 -15.35 13.64 10.38
C LYS A 188 -14.72 12.24 10.43
N PRO A 189 -13.71 12.01 11.28
CA PRO A 189 -13.13 10.69 11.49
C PRO A 189 -14.17 9.67 11.93
N SER A 190 -14.06 8.43 11.44
CA SER A 190 -15.01 7.36 11.73
C SER A 190 -14.30 6.01 11.91
N TYR A 191 -14.77 5.21 12.87
CA TYR A 191 -14.38 3.81 13.03
C TYR A 191 -15.26 2.85 12.21
N ALA A 192 -16.31 3.36 11.55
CA ALA A 192 -17.16 2.55 10.68
C ALA A 192 -16.33 1.89 9.56
N LEU A 193 -16.69 0.66 9.25
CA LEU A 193 -16.12 -0.05 8.12
C LEU A 193 -16.79 0.41 6.82
N PRO A 194 -16.10 0.39 5.67
CA PRO A 194 -16.66 0.89 4.40
C PRO A 194 -17.94 0.19 3.92
N TRP A 195 -18.27 -0.93 4.52
CA TRP A 195 -19.46 -1.75 4.21
C TRP A 195 -20.47 -1.83 5.36
N SER A 196 -20.34 -1.00 6.37
CA SER A 196 -21.27 -0.91 7.52
C SER A 196 -22.38 0.12 7.28
#